data_941dfb3a11ddd254ba014d855e271e76
#
_entry.id   941dfb3a11ddd254ba014d855e271e76
#
_cell.length_a   1.000
_cell.length_b   1.000
_cell.length_c   1.000
_cell.angle_alpha   90.00
_cell.angle_beta   90.00
_cell.angle_gamma   90.00
#
_symmetry.space_group_name_H-M   'P 1'
#
loop_
_entity.id
_entity.type
_entity.pdbx_description
1 polymer ?
#
loop_
_entity_poly.entity_id
_entity_poly.type
_entity_poly.pdbx_seq_one_letter_code
_entity_poly.pdbx_strand_id
1 'polypeptide(L)'
;MILLLIGCQKVTDKFVFEGDIPMPTSSIALFQNYYVGVGGVTIEDDVVVVGRVTSADSEQNFFGSMVVEDDSGALEVVMGTYNVEADYPLGLEVALYLKGCYADYSRGVLQVGTKAAEYEYYGVGGLASPERIDSVVRRGADVVPVVPLPTTIASLGREMCGRLVEVRGLRLVDSSTIDTLAGDDLGRAVWRGYAMFKDAVGDSIAVYTREYARYAERRIPMDSVNIAGILQRDKYRGGEECYYLKMRYEADCTIY
;
A
#
# COMPACT_ATOMS: atom_id res chain seq x y z
N MET A 1 -51.91 14.23 26.22
CA MET A 1 -50.89 14.98 25.46
C MET A 1 -49.69 14.05 25.29
N ILE A 2 -49.69 13.34 24.15
CA ILE A 2 -48.63 12.34 23.85
C ILE A 2 -47.56 13.04 23.05
N LEU A 3 -46.34 13.10 23.63
CA LEU A 3 -45.16 13.67 22.99
C LEU A 3 -44.55 12.60 22.09
N LEU A 4 -44.69 12.73 20.77
CA LEU A 4 -44.00 11.94 19.79
C LEU A 4 -42.56 12.46 19.69
N LEU A 5 -41.58 11.70 20.25
CA LEU A 5 -40.18 11.87 19.98
C LEU A 5 -39.90 11.33 18.58
N ILE A 6 -39.79 12.23 17.60
CA ILE A 6 -39.26 11.91 16.28
C ILE A 6 -37.76 11.81 16.44
N GLY A 7 -37.24 10.56 16.55
CA GLY A 7 -35.82 10.28 16.47
C GLY A 7 -35.34 10.59 15.07
N CYS A 8 -34.42 11.56 14.93
CA CYS A 8 -33.61 11.73 13.72
C CYS A 8 -32.75 10.48 13.53
N GLN A 9 -33.24 9.52 12.77
CA GLN A 9 -32.34 8.53 12.17
C GLN A 9 -31.47 9.27 11.16
N LYS A 10 -30.16 9.36 11.45
CA LYS A 10 -29.17 9.68 10.41
C LYS A 10 -29.22 8.51 9.42
N VAL A 11 -29.94 8.71 8.33
CA VAL A 11 -29.83 7.86 7.16
C VAL A 11 -28.45 8.18 6.55
N THR A 12 -27.45 7.43 6.94
CA THR A 12 -26.21 7.29 6.17
C THR A 12 -26.52 6.28 5.08
N ASP A 13 -27.26 6.69 4.06
CA ASP A 13 -27.29 5.95 2.81
C ASP A 13 -25.89 6.09 2.19
N LYS A 14 -24.96 5.22 2.63
CA LYS A 14 -23.82 4.89 1.81
C LYS A 14 -24.40 4.21 0.57
N PHE A 15 -24.32 4.88 -0.57
CA PHE A 15 -24.56 4.24 -1.85
C PHE A 15 -23.53 3.12 -2.00
N VAL A 16 -23.90 1.92 -1.57
CA VAL A 16 -23.17 0.71 -1.88
C VAL A 16 -23.50 0.40 -3.34
N PHE A 17 -22.64 0.76 -4.25
CA PHE A 17 -22.70 0.24 -5.60
C PHE A 17 -22.30 -1.24 -5.53
N GLU A 18 -23.25 -2.11 -5.22
CA GLU A 18 -23.18 -3.53 -5.49
C GLU A 18 -23.50 -3.71 -6.98
N GLY A 19 -22.56 -3.40 -7.82
CA GLY A 19 -22.67 -3.59 -9.26
C GLY A 19 -21.72 -4.70 -9.73
N ASP A 20 -22.10 -5.37 -10.80
CA ASP A 20 -21.22 -6.30 -11.48
C ASP A 20 -19.90 -5.59 -11.83
N ILE A 21 -18.78 -6.18 -11.42
CA ILE A 21 -17.46 -5.73 -11.84
C ILE A 21 -17.33 -5.95 -13.35
N PRO A 22 -16.95 -4.94 -14.14
CA PRO A 22 -16.80 -5.08 -15.57
C PRO A 22 -15.62 -6.01 -15.91
N MET A 23 -15.63 -6.57 -17.11
CA MET A 23 -14.44 -7.23 -17.63
C MET A 23 -13.31 -6.20 -17.78
N PRO A 24 -12.09 -6.49 -17.28
CA PRO A 24 -10.96 -5.59 -17.45
C PRO A 24 -10.59 -5.45 -18.92
N THR A 25 -10.20 -4.25 -19.35
CA THR A 25 -9.65 -4.02 -20.68
C THR A 25 -8.13 -4.20 -20.72
N SER A 26 -7.49 -4.21 -19.56
CA SER A 26 -6.06 -4.40 -19.38
C SER A 26 -5.78 -5.11 -18.05
N SER A 27 -4.69 -5.89 -17.98
CA SER A 27 -4.10 -6.27 -16.72
C SER A 27 -3.24 -5.13 -16.18
N ILE A 28 -2.91 -5.15 -14.88
CA ILE A 28 -2.08 -4.12 -14.26
C ILE A 28 -0.68 -4.09 -14.90
N ALA A 29 -0.04 -5.24 -15.13
CA ALA A 29 1.28 -5.28 -15.79
C ALA A 29 1.24 -4.74 -17.23
N LEU A 30 0.19 -5.04 -17.99
CA LEU A 30 0.02 -4.50 -19.34
C LEU A 30 -0.18 -2.98 -19.30
N PHE A 31 -1.00 -2.49 -18.37
CA PHE A 31 -1.19 -1.06 -18.14
C PHE A 31 0.13 -0.36 -17.79
N GLN A 32 0.92 -0.92 -16.87
CA GLN A 32 2.24 -0.39 -16.50
C GLN A 32 3.17 -0.27 -17.72
N ASN A 33 3.28 -1.33 -18.49
CA ASN A 33 4.25 -1.40 -19.59
C ASN A 33 3.83 -0.61 -20.84
N TYR A 34 2.53 -0.56 -21.14
CA TYR A 34 2.02 -0.01 -22.40
C TYR A 34 1.61 1.45 -22.29
N TYR A 35 1.03 1.85 -21.15
CA TYR A 35 0.45 3.18 -20.99
C TYR A 35 1.32 4.14 -20.20
N VAL A 36 2.07 3.65 -19.23
CA VAL A 36 2.87 4.51 -18.36
C VAL A 36 4.34 4.50 -18.75
N GLY A 37 4.89 3.34 -19.06
CA GLY A 37 6.31 3.22 -19.40
C GLY A 37 7.21 3.66 -18.24
N VAL A 38 8.00 4.71 -18.48
CA VAL A 38 9.01 5.20 -17.51
C VAL A 38 8.75 6.58 -16.92
N GLY A 39 7.65 7.22 -17.26
CA GLY A 39 7.37 8.60 -16.83
C GLY A 39 5.90 8.85 -16.58
N GLY A 40 5.63 9.97 -15.91
CA GLY A 40 4.28 10.40 -15.60
C GLY A 40 3.46 10.73 -16.84
N VAL A 41 2.21 10.25 -16.90
CA VAL A 41 1.32 10.42 -18.05
C VAL A 41 -0.13 10.58 -17.61
N THR A 42 -0.89 11.39 -18.36
CA THR A 42 -2.35 11.41 -18.28
C THR A 42 -2.90 10.30 -19.18
N ILE A 43 -3.78 9.46 -18.64
CA ILE A 43 -4.38 8.33 -19.37
C ILE A 43 -5.53 8.84 -20.23
N GLU A 44 -5.39 8.79 -21.54
CA GLU A 44 -6.40 9.25 -22.51
C GLU A 44 -7.35 8.12 -22.94
N ASP A 45 -6.89 6.88 -22.91
CA ASP A 45 -7.65 5.72 -23.34
C ASP A 45 -8.62 5.21 -22.26
N ASP A 46 -9.67 4.51 -22.70
CA ASP A 46 -10.64 3.85 -21.81
C ASP A 46 -10.03 2.55 -21.23
N VAL A 47 -9.15 2.71 -20.25
CA VAL A 47 -8.51 1.59 -19.56
C VAL A 47 -9.26 1.26 -18.29
N VAL A 48 -9.65 -0.01 -18.16
CA VAL A 48 -10.22 -0.58 -16.95
C VAL A 48 -9.35 -1.73 -16.48
N VAL A 49 -8.86 -1.66 -15.24
CA VAL A 49 -8.19 -2.76 -14.56
C VAL A 49 -9.05 -3.24 -13.39
N VAL A 50 -8.96 -4.53 -13.08
CA VAL A 50 -9.69 -5.14 -11.97
C VAL A 50 -8.68 -5.85 -11.07
N GLY A 51 -8.81 -5.68 -9.78
CA GLY A 51 -7.93 -6.32 -8.81
C GLY A 51 -8.52 -6.30 -7.41
N ARG A 52 -7.72 -6.73 -6.42
CA ARG A 52 -8.11 -6.77 -5.02
C ARG A 52 -7.29 -5.79 -4.19
N VAL A 53 -7.96 -5.21 -3.20
CA VAL A 53 -7.30 -4.32 -2.24
C VAL A 53 -6.35 -5.13 -1.36
N THR A 54 -5.08 -4.72 -1.32
CA THR A 54 -4.02 -5.42 -0.57
C THR A 54 -3.37 -4.57 0.51
N SER A 55 -3.66 -3.26 0.59
CA SER A 55 -3.20 -2.38 1.67
C SER A 55 -4.32 -1.95 2.60
N ALA A 56 -3.95 -1.50 3.81
CA ALA A 56 -4.87 -1.02 4.84
C ALA A 56 -4.30 0.21 5.52
N ASP A 57 -5.15 1.16 5.93
CA ASP A 57 -4.74 2.42 6.55
C ASP A 57 -5.13 2.56 8.03
N SER A 58 -5.80 1.55 8.62
CA SER A 58 -6.25 1.57 10.02
C SER A 58 -5.10 1.70 11.03
N GLU A 59 -3.92 1.13 10.73
CA GLU A 59 -2.70 1.28 11.55
C GLU A 59 -1.85 2.49 11.13
N GLN A 60 -2.31 3.31 10.17
CA GLN A 60 -1.70 4.57 9.72
C GLN A 60 -0.29 4.46 9.10
N ASN A 61 0.17 3.26 8.77
CA ASN A 61 1.39 3.10 7.98
C ASN A 61 1.15 3.42 6.50
N PHE A 62 -0.04 3.14 5.96
CA PHE A 62 -0.56 3.71 4.71
C PHE A 62 -1.43 4.91 5.04
N PHE A 63 -1.56 5.86 4.11
CA PHE A 63 -2.27 7.08 4.39
C PHE A 63 -2.81 7.71 3.11
N GLY A 64 -4.14 7.80 3.02
CA GLY A 64 -4.80 8.41 1.89
C GLY A 64 -4.58 7.68 0.57
N SER A 65 -4.21 6.41 0.61
CA SER A 65 -3.99 5.58 -0.58
C SER A 65 -4.44 4.14 -0.36
N MET A 66 -4.65 3.45 -1.47
CA MET A 66 -5.08 2.06 -1.53
C MET A 66 -4.22 1.34 -2.58
N VAL A 67 -3.66 0.19 -2.23
CA VAL A 67 -2.97 -0.68 -3.20
C VAL A 67 -3.95 -1.71 -3.73
N VAL A 68 -3.97 -1.86 -5.04
CA VAL A 68 -4.77 -2.85 -5.77
C VAL A 68 -3.84 -3.77 -6.55
N GLU A 69 -4.06 -5.07 -6.41
CA GLU A 69 -3.24 -6.12 -7.02
C GLU A 69 -4.11 -7.07 -7.84
N ASP A 70 -3.63 -7.43 -9.03
CA ASP A 70 -4.11 -8.55 -9.82
C ASP A 70 -3.03 -9.65 -9.92
N ASP A 71 -3.29 -10.72 -10.67
CA ASP A 71 -2.31 -11.80 -10.85
C ASP A 71 -1.02 -11.34 -11.54
N SER A 72 -1.06 -10.22 -12.25
CA SER A 72 0.05 -9.73 -13.08
C SER A 72 0.92 -8.67 -12.40
N GLY A 73 0.36 -7.88 -11.48
CA GLY A 73 1.06 -6.75 -10.87
C GLY A 73 0.21 -6.01 -9.83
N ALA A 74 0.70 -4.87 -9.39
CA ALA A 74 0.01 -4.02 -8.43
C ALA A 74 0.20 -2.54 -8.74
N LEU A 75 -0.78 -1.71 -8.35
CA LEU A 75 -0.69 -0.26 -8.41
C LEU A 75 -1.30 0.37 -7.15
N GLU A 76 -0.89 1.59 -6.85
CA GLU A 76 -1.40 2.37 -5.73
C GLU A 76 -2.34 3.48 -6.25
N VAL A 77 -3.58 3.49 -5.76
CA VAL A 77 -4.52 4.59 -6.01
C VAL A 77 -4.34 5.63 -4.91
N VAL A 78 -3.97 6.86 -5.27
CA VAL A 78 -3.87 7.97 -4.32
C VAL A 78 -5.27 8.55 -4.11
N MET A 79 -5.91 8.13 -3.02
CA MET A 79 -7.31 8.48 -2.72
C MET A 79 -7.45 9.93 -2.26
N GLY A 80 -6.47 10.43 -1.49
CA GLY A 80 -6.50 11.78 -0.92
C GLY A 80 -7.54 11.95 0.19
N THR A 81 -8.00 10.84 0.79
CA THR A 81 -8.97 10.82 1.90
C THR A 81 -8.48 9.88 3.00
N TYR A 82 -9.09 9.96 4.17
CA TYR A 82 -8.75 9.13 5.33
C TYR A 82 -9.69 7.95 5.48
N ASN A 83 -9.22 6.94 6.24
CA ASN A 83 -10.03 5.78 6.61
C ASN A 83 -10.49 4.98 5.39
N VAL A 84 -9.59 4.82 4.43
CA VAL A 84 -9.84 4.16 3.15
C VAL A 84 -10.28 2.71 3.36
N GLU A 85 -9.68 1.99 4.33
CA GLU A 85 -10.01 0.60 4.65
C GLU A 85 -11.48 0.39 5.05
N ALA A 86 -12.13 1.40 5.65
CA ALA A 86 -13.54 1.28 6.03
C ALA A 86 -14.47 1.17 4.82
N ASP A 87 -14.10 1.81 3.71
CA ASP A 87 -14.86 1.77 2.46
C ASP A 87 -14.31 0.72 1.47
N TYR A 88 -13.01 0.41 1.55
CA TYR A 88 -12.28 -0.51 0.68
C TYR A 88 -11.48 -1.51 1.52
N PRO A 89 -12.16 -2.48 2.18
CA PRO A 89 -11.49 -3.45 3.06
C PRO A 89 -10.54 -4.36 2.27
N LEU A 90 -9.57 -4.95 2.98
CA LEU A 90 -8.65 -5.93 2.40
C LEU A 90 -9.41 -7.06 1.70
N GLY A 91 -8.98 -7.39 0.51
CA GLY A 91 -9.56 -8.44 -0.32
C GLY A 91 -10.82 -8.03 -1.08
N LEU A 92 -11.31 -6.80 -0.91
CA LEU A 92 -12.40 -6.28 -1.73
C LEU A 92 -11.95 -6.24 -3.20
N GLU A 93 -12.76 -6.81 -4.08
CA GLU A 93 -12.59 -6.64 -5.51
C GLU A 93 -13.01 -5.23 -5.94
N VAL A 94 -12.18 -4.59 -6.75
CA VAL A 94 -12.44 -3.25 -7.29
C VAL A 94 -12.10 -3.18 -8.77
N ALA A 95 -12.90 -2.41 -9.51
CA ALA A 95 -12.57 -2.00 -10.87
C ALA A 95 -12.11 -0.54 -10.86
N LEU A 96 -11.02 -0.27 -11.57
CA LEU A 96 -10.44 1.07 -11.68
C LEU A 96 -10.60 1.57 -13.12
N TYR A 97 -11.33 2.66 -13.29
CA TYR A 97 -11.55 3.37 -14.55
C TYR A 97 -10.50 4.47 -14.66
N LEU A 98 -9.46 4.24 -15.44
CA LEU A 98 -8.24 5.03 -15.39
C LEU A 98 -8.21 6.21 -16.35
N LYS A 99 -9.17 6.34 -17.27
CA LYS A 99 -9.27 7.49 -18.19
C LYS A 99 -9.33 8.81 -17.44
N GLY A 100 -8.47 9.75 -17.83
CA GLY A 100 -8.33 11.06 -17.21
C GLY A 100 -7.62 11.05 -15.86
N CYS A 101 -7.10 9.89 -15.40
CA CYS A 101 -6.19 9.83 -14.28
C CYS A 101 -4.76 10.16 -14.74
N TYR A 102 -3.97 10.69 -13.82
CA TYR A 102 -2.53 10.81 -13.98
C TYR A 102 -1.85 9.64 -13.30
N ALA A 103 -0.86 9.06 -13.97
CA ALA A 103 -0.10 7.93 -13.47
C ALA A 103 1.40 8.21 -13.52
N ASP A 104 2.11 7.88 -12.45
CA ASP A 104 3.57 8.00 -12.34
C ASP A 104 4.10 7.01 -11.31
N TYR A 105 5.42 6.82 -11.29
CA TYR A 105 6.07 5.94 -10.32
C TYR A 105 6.54 6.71 -9.08
N SER A 106 6.27 6.15 -7.93
CA SER A 106 6.81 6.60 -6.65
C SER A 106 7.32 5.39 -5.87
N ARG A 107 8.55 5.44 -5.42
CA ARG A 107 9.19 4.34 -4.66
C ARG A 107 9.08 2.98 -5.34
N GLY A 108 9.20 2.97 -6.66
CA GLY A 108 9.07 1.76 -7.47
C GLY A 108 7.64 1.29 -7.71
N VAL A 109 6.64 1.85 -7.03
CA VAL A 109 5.22 1.51 -7.21
C VAL A 109 4.58 2.48 -8.20
N LEU A 110 3.80 1.95 -9.14
CA LEU A 110 2.96 2.75 -10.00
C LEU A 110 1.82 3.36 -9.18
N GLN A 111 1.72 4.68 -9.19
CA GLN A 111 0.62 5.42 -8.56
C GLN A 111 -0.34 5.97 -9.61
N VAL A 112 -1.62 5.99 -9.30
CA VAL A 112 -2.67 6.63 -10.09
C VAL A 112 -3.50 7.58 -9.23
N GLY A 113 -3.90 8.72 -9.81
CA GLY A 113 -4.69 9.74 -9.12
C GLY A 113 -4.93 10.94 -10.02
N THR A 114 -4.73 12.14 -9.50
CA THR A 114 -4.74 13.39 -10.28
C THR A 114 -3.31 13.84 -10.54
N LYS A 115 -3.11 14.70 -11.54
CA LYS A 115 -1.81 15.37 -11.69
C LYS A 115 -1.62 16.33 -10.52
N ALA A 116 -0.52 16.16 -9.77
CA ALA A 116 -0.19 17.04 -8.67
C ALA A 116 0.07 18.47 -9.16
N ALA A 117 -0.13 19.45 -8.31
CA ALA A 117 0.21 20.84 -8.61
C ALA A 117 1.74 21.00 -8.73
N GLU A 118 2.21 21.94 -9.54
CA GLU A 118 3.64 22.12 -9.82
C GLU A 118 4.52 22.38 -8.58
N TYR A 119 3.91 22.85 -7.48
CA TYR A 119 4.60 23.09 -6.20
C TYR A 119 4.58 21.88 -5.26
N GLU A 120 3.92 20.79 -5.62
CA GLU A 120 3.87 19.59 -4.81
C GLU A 120 5.07 18.69 -5.11
N TYR A 121 5.63 18.10 -4.07
CA TYR A 121 6.80 17.23 -4.17
C TYR A 121 6.49 15.90 -4.89
N TYR A 122 5.22 15.48 -4.88
CA TYR A 122 4.78 14.21 -5.48
C TYR A 122 4.14 14.46 -6.86
N GLY A 123 4.45 13.60 -7.84
CA GLY A 123 3.90 13.70 -9.19
C GLY A 123 2.42 13.36 -9.29
N VAL A 124 1.92 12.52 -8.37
CA VAL A 124 0.53 12.07 -8.33
C VAL A 124 -0.17 12.63 -7.10
N GLY A 125 -1.22 13.40 -7.34
CA GLY A 125 -2.12 13.94 -6.32
C GLY A 125 -3.32 13.02 -6.06
N GLY A 126 -4.00 13.26 -4.93
CA GLY A 126 -5.18 12.49 -4.54
C GLY A 126 -6.41 12.77 -5.42
N LEU A 127 -7.29 11.78 -5.53
CA LEU A 127 -8.62 11.95 -6.13
C LEU A 127 -9.47 12.92 -5.31
N ALA A 128 -9.33 12.88 -3.98
CA ALA A 128 -9.77 13.82 -2.95
C ALA A 128 -11.29 13.99 -2.77
N SER A 129 -12.11 14.06 -3.82
CA SER A 129 -13.56 14.20 -3.66
C SER A 129 -14.28 12.86 -3.85
N PRO A 130 -15.42 12.65 -3.16
CA PRO A 130 -16.23 11.44 -3.33
C PRO A 130 -16.62 11.21 -4.79
N GLU A 131 -17.04 12.25 -5.51
CA GLU A 131 -17.45 12.15 -6.91
C GLU A 131 -16.31 11.69 -7.81
N ARG A 132 -15.08 12.19 -7.54
CA ARG A 132 -13.90 11.78 -8.30
C ARG A 132 -13.51 10.34 -7.96
N ILE A 133 -13.56 9.96 -6.69
CA ILE A 133 -13.30 8.59 -6.25
C ILE A 133 -14.31 7.64 -6.92
N ASP A 134 -15.61 7.94 -6.86
CA ASP A 134 -16.66 7.13 -7.45
C ASP A 134 -16.56 7.02 -8.99
N SER A 135 -15.98 8.05 -9.64
CA SER A 135 -15.74 8.01 -11.09
C SER A 135 -14.57 7.10 -11.48
N VAL A 136 -13.61 6.86 -10.57
CA VAL A 136 -12.42 6.06 -10.81
C VAL A 136 -12.54 4.67 -10.21
N VAL A 137 -13.06 4.53 -9.00
CA VAL A 137 -13.10 3.27 -8.26
C VAL A 137 -14.52 2.75 -8.14
N ARG A 138 -14.79 1.60 -8.75
CA ARG A 138 -16.06 0.87 -8.54
C ARG A 138 -15.79 -0.31 -7.61
N ARG A 139 -16.60 -0.41 -6.56
CA ARG A 139 -16.56 -1.52 -5.61
C ARG A 139 -17.32 -2.72 -6.15
N GLY A 140 -16.74 -3.91 -6.03
CA GLY A 140 -17.44 -5.17 -6.19
C GLY A 140 -18.14 -5.60 -4.91
N ALA A 141 -18.82 -6.72 -4.98
CA ALA A 141 -19.47 -7.34 -3.82
C ALA A 141 -18.56 -8.31 -3.07
N ASP A 142 -17.56 -8.86 -3.75
CA ASP A 142 -16.73 -9.95 -3.23
C ASP A 142 -15.55 -9.45 -2.40
N VAL A 143 -15.44 -9.99 -1.17
CA VAL A 143 -14.27 -9.82 -0.31
C VAL A 143 -13.65 -11.20 -0.07
N VAL A 144 -12.44 -11.40 -0.57
CA VAL A 144 -11.69 -12.66 -0.42
C VAL A 144 -10.40 -12.39 0.35
N PRO A 145 -10.04 -13.23 1.33
CA PRO A 145 -8.78 -13.05 2.05
C PRO A 145 -7.58 -12.97 1.10
N VAL A 146 -6.76 -11.94 1.26
CA VAL A 146 -5.52 -11.78 0.50
C VAL A 146 -4.39 -12.53 1.19
N VAL A 147 -3.65 -13.32 0.41
CA VAL A 147 -2.52 -14.10 0.89
C VAL A 147 -1.25 -13.48 0.33
N PRO A 148 -0.28 -13.08 1.19
CA PRO A 148 1.00 -12.57 0.70
C PRO A 148 1.72 -13.59 -0.17
N LEU A 149 2.34 -13.13 -1.26
CA LEU A 149 3.16 -13.97 -2.13
C LEU A 149 4.46 -14.35 -1.42
N PRO A 150 4.69 -15.64 -1.10
CA PRO A 150 5.94 -16.06 -0.48
C PRO A 150 7.11 -15.82 -1.45
N THR A 151 8.19 -15.19 -0.95
CA THR A 151 9.35 -14.84 -1.77
C THR A 151 10.64 -14.90 -0.95
N THR A 152 11.79 -14.78 -1.64
CA THR A 152 13.12 -14.62 -1.02
C THR A 152 13.66 -13.25 -1.36
N ILE A 153 14.59 -12.72 -0.55
CA ILE A 153 15.22 -11.41 -0.83
C ILE A 153 15.90 -11.44 -2.20
N ALA A 154 16.60 -12.52 -2.53
CA ALA A 154 17.32 -12.68 -3.80
C ALA A 154 16.40 -12.70 -5.05
N SER A 155 15.11 -13.03 -4.88
CA SER A 155 14.15 -13.08 -6.01
C SER A 155 13.34 -11.80 -6.19
N LEU A 156 13.56 -10.77 -5.36
CA LEU A 156 12.86 -9.50 -5.49
C LEU A 156 13.26 -8.76 -6.76
N GLY A 157 12.26 -8.28 -7.49
CA GLY A 157 12.43 -7.52 -8.73
C GLY A 157 11.55 -6.26 -8.75
N ARG A 158 11.84 -5.36 -9.68
CA ARG A 158 11.09 -4.11 -9.85
C ARG A 158 9.61 -4.35 -10.19
N GLU A 159 9.35 -5.40 -10.94
CA GLU A 159 8.01 -5.85 -11.36
C GLU A 159 7.14 -6.30 -10.17
N MET A 160 7.78 -6.60 -9.04
CA MET A 160 7.07 -6.96 -7.81
C MET A 160 6.74 -5.75 -6.94
N CYS A 161 7.24 -4.55 -7.25
CA CYS A 161 6.91 -3.37 -6.47
C CYS A 161 5.41 -3.07 -6.50
N GLY A 162 4.86 -2.82 -5.32
CA GLY A 162 3.43 -2.68 -5.08
C GLY A 162 2.74 -3.97 -4.65
N ARG A 163 3.31 -5.14 -4.92
CA ARG A 163 2.72 -6.43 -4.52
C ARG A 163 2.86 -6.67 -3.03
N LEU A 164 1.88 -7.37 -2.50
CA LEU A 164 1.91 -7.90 -1.13
C LEU A 164 2.76 -9.18 -1.12
N VAL A 165 3.93 -9.12 -0.50
CA VAL A 165 4.87 -10.25 -0.42
C VAL A 165 5.16 -10.63 1.02
N GLU A 166 5.63 -11.87 1.24
CA GLU A 166 6.11 -12.36 2.54
C GLU A 166 7.54 -12.88 2.40
N VAL A 167 8.45 -12.39 3.24
CA VAL A 167 9.81 -12.91 3.39
C VAL A 167 9.95 -13.56 4.76
N ARG A 168 10.50 -14.77 4.80
CA ARG A 168 10.53 -15.61 5.99
C ARG A 168 11.93 -15.75 6.60
N GLY A 169 11.97 -16.04 7.90
CA GLY A 169 13.21 -16.35 8.60
C GLY A 169 14.16 -15.17 8.77
N LEU A 170 13.63 -13.97 8.84
CA LEU A 170 14.38 -12.73 8.95
C LEU A 170 14.84 -12.47 10.38
N ARG A 171 16.03 -11.86 10.54
CA ARG A 171 16.55 -11.36 11.83
C ARG A 171 16.92 -9.90 11.74
N LEU A 172 16.55 -9.14 12.75
CA LEU A 172 16.92 -7.73 12.87
C LEU A 172 18.46 -7.60 13.00
N VAL A 173 19.06 -6.69 12.20
CA VAL A 173 20.50 -6.42 12.23
C VAL A 173 20.86 -4.95 12.37
N ASP A 174 19.93 -4.03 12.05
CA ASP A 174 20.09 -2.59 12.23
C ASP A 174 18.74 -1.89 12.30
N SER A 175 18.69 -0.69 12.89
CA SER A 175 17.49 0.12 12.95
C SER A 175 17.82 1.60 13.00
N SER A 176 17.03 2.43 12.31
CA SER A 176 17.15 3.89 12.36
C SER A 176 16.86 4.49 13.73
N THR A 177 16.27 3.73 14.65
CA THR A 177 15.98 4.14 16.03
C THR A 177 17.10 3.78 17.00
N ILE A 178 18.18 3.13 16.52
CA ILE A 178 19.36 2.80 17.30
C ILE A 178 20.46 3.81 16.97
N ASP A 179 21.03 4.40 18.00
CA ASP A 179 22.26 5.19 17.87
C ASP A 179 23.47 4.27 18.01
N THR A 180 24.00 3.85 16.87
CA THR A 180 25.16 2.95 16.81
C THR A 180 26.43 3.60 17.38
N LEU A 181 26.54 4.95 17.37
CA LEU A 181 27.67 5.68 17.94
C LEU A 181 27.58 5.69 19.48
N ALA A 182 26.38 5.71 20.04
CA ALA A 182 26.14 5.60 21.48
C ALA A 182 26.19 4.15 21.98
N GLY A 183 26.29 3.16 21.08
CA GLY A 183 26.30 1.74 21.42
C GLY A 183 24.96 1.21 21.91
N ASP A 184 23.87 1.77 21.41
CA ASP A 184 22.52 1.32 21.73
C ASP A 184 22.27 -0.14 21.34
N ASP A 185 21.54 -0.86 22.19
CA ASP A 185 21.17 -2.26 22.00
C ASP A 185 20.00 -2.39 21.02
N LEU A 186 20.14 -3.28 20.02
CA LEU A 186 19.07 -3.63 19.08
C LEU A 186 17.77 -4.08 19.77
N GLY A 187 17.85 -4.69 20.95
CA GLY A 187 16.69 -5.05 21.77
C GLY A 187 15.83 -3.85 22.19
N ARG A 188 16.31 -2.63 22.01
CA ARG A 188 15.57 -1.38 22.26
C ARG A 188 14.95 -0.79 21.00
N ALA A 189 15.22 -1.34 19.82
CA ALA A 189 14.70 -0.86 18.55
C ALA A 189 13.18 -0.91 18.51
N VAL A 190 12.59 0.15 17.95
CA VAL A 190 11.15 0.25 17.69
C VAL A 190 10.90 0.34 16.18
N TRP A 191 9.66 0.06 15.74
CA TRP A 191 9.34 -0.01 14.31
C TRP A 191 9.51 1.30 13.57
N ARG A 192 9.42 2.45 14.22
CA ARG A 192 9.53 3.77 13.58
C ARG A 192 10.77 3.90 12.70
N GLY A 193 10.55 4.37 11.47
CA GLY A 193 11.64 4.58 10.50
C GLY A 193 12.00 3.30 9.76
N TYR A 194 13.29 3.07 9.55
CA TYR A 194 13.81 1.90 8.85
C TYR A 194 14.42 0.90 9.83
N ALA A 195 14.08 -0.37 9.64
CA ALA A 195 14.71 -1.49 10.31
C ALA A 195 15.29 -2.43 9.24
N MET A 196 16.57 -2.82 9.38
CA MET A 196 17.23 -3.71 8.45
C MET A 196 17.23 -5.13 8.99
N PHE A 197 16.79 -6.05 8.16
CA PHE A 197 16.75 -7.48 8.45
C PHE A 197 17.66 -8.25 7.49
N LYS A 198 18.11 -9.42 7.94
CA LYS A 198 18.84 -10.39 7.11
C LYS A 198 18.15 -11.74 7.16
N ASP A 199 18.21 -12.45 6.04
CA ASP A 199 17.85 -13.86 5.98
C ASP A 199 19.05 -14.77 6.38
N ALA A 200 18.83 -16.10 6.33
CA ALA A 200 19.84 -17.07 6.72
C ALA A 200 21.05 -17.12 5.77
N VAL A 201 20.93 -16.65 4.53
CA VAL A 201 22.03 -16.62 3.56
C VAL A 201 22.81 -15.30 3.59
N GLY A 202 22.29 -14.30 4.33
CA GLY A 202 22.94 -13.01 4.55
C GLY A 202 22.41 -11.88 3.66
N ASP A 203 21.40 -12.14 2.82
CA ASP A 203 20.75 -11.10 2.05
C ASP A 203 19.96 -10.16 2.97
N SER A 204 19.91 -8.88 2.60
CA SER A 204 19.33 -7.84 3.45
C SER A 204 18.08 -7.21 2.83
N ILE A 205 17.08 -6.92 3.66
CA ILE A 205 15.89 -6.17 3.29
C ILE A 205 15.53 -5.19 4.42
N ALA A 206 15.09 -3.98 4.04
CA ALA A 206 14.58 -3.03 5.02
C ALA A 206 13.09 -3.23 5.24
N VAL A 207 12.61 -2.81 6.41
CA VAL A 207 11.18 -2.61 6.72
C VAL A 207 11.01 -1.14 7.07
N TYR A 208 10.05 -0.47 6.42
CA TYR A 208 9.77 0.92 6.67
C TYR A 208 8.44 1.11 7.40
N THR A 209 8.47 1.85 8.49
CA THR A 209 7.28 2.23 9.25
C THR A 209 7.25 3.74 9.46
N ARG A 210 6.11 4.36 9.12
CA ARG A 210 5.91 5.79 9.33
C ARG A 210 5.92 6.12 10.83
N GLU A 211 6.37 7.31 11.19
CA GLU A 211 6.41 7.78 12.59
C GLU A 211 5.03 7.84 13.25
N TYR A 212 3.96 8.01 12.46
CA TYR A 212 2.57 8.08 12.93
C TYR A 212 1.83 6.75 12.88
N ALA A 213 2.49 5.66 12.45
CA ALA A 213 1.87 4.34 12.50
C ALA A 213 1.58 3.96 13.97
N ARG A 214 0.42 3.34 14.22
CA ARG A 214 -0.02 3.00 15.59
C ARG A 214 0.93 2.08 16.33
N TYR A 215 1.72 1.30 15.60
CA TYR A 215 2.74 0.42 16.15
C TYR A 215 4.18 0.96 16.06
N ALA A 216 4.35 2.21 15.62
CA ALA A 216 5.67 2.82 15.42
C ALA A 216 6.59 2.75 16.64
N GLU A 217 6.03 2.94 17.83
CA GLU A 217 6.78 2.90 19.10
C GLU A 217 6.84 1.52 19.75
N ARG A 218 6.26 0.49 19.12
CA ARG A 218 6.38 -0.89 19.60
C ARG A 218 7.74 -1.46 19.26
N ARG A 219 8.23 -2.33 20.15
CA ARG A 219 9.55 -2.96 19.98
C ARG A 219 9.52 -3.98 18.87
N ILE A 220 10.60 -4.01 18.10
CA ILE A 220 10.83 -5.02 17.08
C ILE A 220 11.21 -6.33 17.76
N PRO A 221 10.60 -7.48 17.40
CA PRO A 221 11.02 -8.78 17.91
C PRO A 221 12.49 -9.10 17.57
N MET A 222 13.22 -9.66 18.53
CA MET A 222 14.60 -10.11 18.34
C MET A 222 14.70 -11.55 17.84
N ASP A 223 13.60 -12.27 17.87
CA ASP A 223 13.48 -13.62 17.33
C ASP A 223 13.56 -13.62 15.80
N SER A 224 13.65 -14.80 15.21
CA SER A 224 13.45 -14.96 13.77
C SER A 224 12.00 -14.70 13.43
N VAL A 225 11.75 -13.90 12.41
CA VAL A 225 10.40 -13.46 12.04
C VAL A 225 10.09 -13.71 10.56
N ASN A 226 8.80 -13.86 10.24
CA ASN A 226 8.29 -13.72 8.89
C ASN A 226 7.64 -12.34 8.79
N ILE A 227 7.89 -11.63 7.71
CA ILE A 227 7.34 -10.29 7.51
C ILE A 227 6.63 -10.23 6.18
N ALA A 228 5.33 -9.91 6.24
CA ALA A 228 4.54 -9.57 5.08
C ALA A 228 4.47 -8.04 4.90
N GLY A 229 4.38 -7.56 3.66
CA GLY A 229 4.25 -6.14 3.40
C GLY A 229 4.18 -5.83 1.91
N ILE A 230 3.78 -4.61 1.59
CA ILE A 230 3.84 -4.09 0.23
C ILE A 230 5.30 -3.79 -0.11
N LEU A 231 5.78 -4.42 -1.18
CA LEU A 231 7.15 -4.22 -1.65
C LEU A 231 7.31 -2.84 -2.27
N GLN A 232 8.31 -2.11 -1.83
CA GLN A 232 8.68 -0.80 -2.35
C GLN A 232 10.20 -0.74 -2.58
N ARG A 233 10.67 0.32 -3.24
CA ARG A 233 12.08 0.53 -3.54
C ARG A 233 12.45 1.99 -3.37
N ASP A 234 13.45 2.26 -2.55
CA ASP A 234 13.96 3.62 -2.30
C ASP A 234 15.40 3.54 -1.74
N LYS A 235 16.00 4.69 -1.50
CA LYS A 235 17.33 4.79 -0.89
C LYS A 235 17.23 4.59 0.62
N TYR A 236 17.92 3.58 1.13
CA TYR A 236 18.07 3.37 2.56
C TYR A 236 19.12 4.32 3.13
N ARG A 237 18.75 5.16 4.12
CA ARG A 237 19.65 6.12 4.78
C ARG A 237 20.52 6.95 3.82
N GLY A 238 20.00 7.31 2.63
CA GLY A 238 20.73 8.08 1.63
C GLY A 238 21.80 7.30 0.85
N GLY A 239 21.87 5.97 1.04
CA GLY A 239 22.75 5.06 0.33
C GLY A 239 22.20 4.64 -1.04
N GLU A 240 22.57 3.43 -1.47
CA GLU A 240 22.06 2.83 -2.70
C GLU A 240 20.56 2.48 -2.58
N GLU A 241 19.89 2.41 -3.71
CA GLU A 241 18.51 1.96 -3.76
C GLU A 241 18.39 0.49 -3.33
N CYS A 242 17.48 0.23 -2.42
CA CYS A 242 17.18 -1.12 -1.96
C CYS A 242 15.67 -1.36 -1.92
N TYR A 243 15.29 -2.63 -1.91
CA TYR A 243 13.92 -3.03 -1.65
C TYR A 243 13.62 -2.91 -0.16
N TYR A 244 12.37 -2.55 0.15
CA TYR A 244 11.88 -2.59 1.52
C TYR A 244 10.41 -3.01 1.56
N LEU A 245 10.02 -3.57 2.70
CA LEU A 245 8.66 -3.94 2.99
C LEU A 245 7.96 -2.82 3.77
N LYS A 246 6.73 -2.54 3.43
CA LYS A 246 5.85 -1.66 4.16
C LYS A 246 4.68 -2.47 4.70
N MET A 247 4.72 -2.79 6.00
CA MET A 247 3.68 -3.57 6.66
C MET A 247 2.38 -2.79 6.72
N ARG A 248 1.25 -3.48 6.63
CA ARG A 248 -0.10 -2.93 6.79
C ARG A 248 -0.43 -2.78 8.28
N TYR A 249 -0.08 -3.82 9.04
CA TYR A 249 -0.30 -3.97 10.47
C TYR A 249 0.96 -4.49 11.15
N GLU A 250 1.05 -4.31 12.47
CA GLU A 250 2.11 -5.00 13.23
C GLU A 250 2.00 -6.53 13.11
N ALA A 251 0.77 -7.05 13.01
CA ALA A 251 0.50 -8.47 12.83
C ALA A 251 1.01 -9.07 11.51
N ASP A 252 1.43 -8.25 10.55
CA ASP A 252 2.16 -8.70 9.36
C ASP A 252 3.58 -9.20 9.69
N CYS A 253 4.08 -8.95 10.90
CA CYS A 253 5.27 -9.56 11.47
C CYS A 253 4.88 -10.70 12.42
N THR A 254 5.28 -11.91 12.11
CA THR A 254 5.01 -13.10 12.93
C THR A 254 6.33 -13.75 13.33
N ILE A 255 6.39 -14.30 14.55
CA ILE A 255 7.57 -15.06 14.99
C ILE A 255 7.64 -16.36 14.18
N TYR A 256 8.85 -16.67 13.70
CA TYR A 256 9.14 -17.84 12.84
C TYR A 256 9.27 -19.12 13.66
#